data_9ccccd35f1d1d676a7ad1ba067149d93
#
_entry.id   9ccccd35f1d1d676a7ad1ba067149d93
#
_cell.length_a   1.000
_cell.length_b   1.000
_cell.length_c   1.000
_cell.angle_alpha   90.00
_cell.angle_beta   90.00
_cell.angle_gamma   90.00
#
_symmetry.space_group_name_H-M   'P 1'
#
loop_
_entity.id
_entity.type
_entity.pdbx_description
1 polymer ?
#
loop_
_entity_poly.entity_id
_entity_poly.type
_entity_poly.pdbx_seq_one_letter_code
_entity_poly.pdbx_strand_id
1 'polypeptide(L)' 'MDVTIKLSLEFNISESGLEDAFDEFDELTVEGMIRELLDKTIACDDIVAKVVAGPNTLEEYDEAGSG' A
#
# COMPACT_ATOMS: atom_id res chain seq x y z
N MET A 1 8.66 -23.56 11.93
CA MET A 1 7.25 -23.36 12.34
C MET A 1 6.77 -22.00 11.87
N ASP A 2 5.66 -21.96 11.17
CA ASP A 2 5.11 -20.70 10.66
C ASP A 2 4.21 -20.05 11.70
N VAL A 3 4.27 -18.74 11.77
CA VAL A 3 3.38 -17.97 12.62
C VAL A 3 2.70 -16.90 11.76
N THR A 4 1.52 -16.50 12.17
CA THR A 4 0.79 -15.42 11.51
C THR A 4 0.93 -14.15 12.33
N ILE A 5 1.41 -13.09 11.71
CA ILE A 5 1.53 -11.78 12.35
C ILE A 5 0.53 -10.84 11.67
N LYS A 6 -0.34 -10.25 12.44
CA LYS A 6 -1.29 -9.25 11.94
C LYS A 6 -0.83 -7.87 12.39
N LEU A 7 -0.75 -6.97 11.45
CA LEU A 7 -0.18 -5.65 11.67
C LEU A 7 -1.10 -4.59 11.11
N SER A 8 -1.29 -3.51 11.85
CA SER A 8 -2.03 -2.35 11.37
C SER A 8 -1.04 -1.22 11.14
N LEU A 9 -1.13 -0.57 9.99
CA LEU A 9 -0.19 0.47 9.57
C LEU A 9 -0.95 1.72 9.16
N GLU A 10 -0.48 2.87 9.64
CA GLU A 10 -1.05 4.16 9.26
C GLU A 10 0.07 5.09 8.82
N PHE A 11 -0.11 5.77 7.70
CA PHE A 11 0.87 6.72 7.19
C PHE A 11 0.19 7.82 6.40
N ASN A 12 0.88 8.96 6.30
CA ASN A 12 0.44 10.10 5.51
C ASN A 12 1.34 10.24 4.30
N ILE A 13 0.74 10.49 3.14
CA ILE A 13 1.50 10.61 1.91
C ILE A 13 0.83 11.65 0.99
N SER A 14 1.64 12.42 0.27
CA SER A 14 1.13 13.37 -0.71
C SER A 14 0.78 12.64 -2.00
N GLU A 15 0.00 13.31 -2.86
CA GLU A 15 -0.36 12.75 -4.16
C GLU A 15 0.89 12.46 -5.00
N SER A 16 1.83 13.41 -5.05
CA SER A 16 3.07 13.20 -5.81
C SER A 16 3.91 12.08 -5.24
N GLY A 17 3.96 11.95 -3.92
CA GLY A 17 4.66 10.85 -3.28
C GLY A 17 4.02 9.50 -3.61
N LEU A 18 2.70 9.46 -3.65
CA LEU A 18 1.98 8.24 -4.00
C LEU A 18 2.20 7.86 -5.47
N GLU A 19 2.18 8.85 -6.37
CA GLU A 19 2.48 8.62 -7.79
C GLU A 19 3.88 8.05 -7.97
N ASP A 20 4.86 8.62 -7.29
CA ASP A 20 6.24 8.16 -7.36
C ASP A 20 6.39 6.73 -6.83
N ALA A 21 5.71 6.42 -5.74
CA ALA A 21 5.75 5.09 -5.15
C ALA A 21 5.09 4.05 -6.07
N PHE A 22 3.97 4.38 -6.68
CA PHE A 22 3.30 3.49 -7.62
C PHE A 22 4.19 3.21 -8.83
N ASP A 23 4.88 4.25 -9.31
CA ASP A 23 5.81 4.11 -10.43
C ASP A 23 6.99 3.20 -10.07
N GLU A 24 7.57 3.40 -8.90
CA GLU A 24 8.72 2.64 -8.46
C GLU A 24 8.40 1.17 -8.25
N PHE A 25 7.24 0.87 -7.69
CA PHE A 25 6.82 -0.51 -7.44
C PHE A 25 6.00 -1.11 -8.59
N ASP A 26 5.73 -0.32 -9.62
CA ASP A 26 4.92 -0.77 -10.77
C ASP A 26 3.56 -1.30 -10.32
N GLU A 27 2.93 -0.58 -9.40
CA GLU A 27 1.64 -0.95 -8.83
C GLU A 27 0.62 0.17 -9.02
N LEU A 28 -0.65 -0.18 -9.02
CA LEU A 28 -1.74 0.77 -9.18
C LEU A 28 -2.57 0.94 -7.90
N THR A 29 -2.28 0.16 -6.88
CA THR A 29 -3.01 0.20 -5.62
C THR A 29 -2.05 0.26 -4.44
N VAL A 30 -2.50 0.89 -3.35
CA VAL A 30 -1.72 0.94 -2.11
C VAL A 30 -1.52 -0.48 -1.57
N GLU A 31 -2.53 -1.31 -1.65
CA GLU A 31 -2.44 -2.70 -1.21
C GLU A 31 -1.35 -3.46 -1.96
N GLY A 32 -1.32 -3.31 -3.29
CA GLY A 32 -0.28 -3.95 -4.11
C GLY A 32 1.11 -3.40 -3.80
N MET A 33 1.22 -2.09 -3.62
CA MET A 33 2.48 -1.43 -3.29
C MET A 33 3.05 -1.94 -1.96
N ILE A 34 2.22 -2.01 -0.93
CA ILE A 34 2.66 -2.49 0.39
C ILE A 34 3.07 -3.95 0.32
N ARG A 35 2.33 -4.76 -0.42
CA ARG A 35 2.67 -6.18 -0.58
C ARG A 35 4.04 -6.33 -1.25
N GLU A 36 4.30 -5.56 -2.30
CA GLU A 36 5.60 -5.58 -2.98
C GLU A 36 6.73 -5.12 -2.05
N LEU A 37 6.48 -4.07 -1.30
CA LEU A 37 7.46 -3.55 -0.35
C LEU A 37 7.84 -4.61 0.68
N LEU A 38 6.86 -5.28 1.26
CA LEU A 38 7.11 -6.33 2.25
C LEU A 38 7.81 -7.53 1.63
N ASP A 39 7.40 -7.92 0.43
CA ASP A 39 8.00 -9.05 -0.27
C ASP A 39 9.49 -8.82 -0.57
N LYS A 40 9.86 -7.57 -0.85
CA LYS A 40 11.25 -7.21 -1.12
C LYS A 40 12.10 -7.07 0.13
N THR A 41 11.49 -6.80 1.26
CA THR A 41 12.23 -6.54 2.50
C THR A 41 12.32 -7.74 3.43
N ILE A 42 11.31 -8.60 3.42
CA ILE A 42 11.30 -9.80 4.26
C ILE A 42 10.79 -10.99 3.45
N ALA A 43 11.24 -12.17 3.83
CA ALA A 43 10.79 -13.40 3.20
C ALA A 43 9.49 -13.85 3.87
N CYS A 44 8.38 -13.68 3.16
CA CYS A 44 7.06 -14.06 3.64
C CYS A 44 6.49 -15.17 2.77
N ASP A 45 5.84 -16.14 3.38
CA ASP A 45 5.17 -17.20 2.63
C ASP A 45 3.87 -16.70 2.03
N ASP A 46 3.20 -15.78 2.74
CA ASP A 46 1.89 -15.29 2.31
C ASP A 46 1.69 -13.89 2.86
N ILE A 47 1.34 -12.94 2.01
CA ILE A 47 1.14 -11.55 2.39
C ILE A 47 -0.26 -11.11 1.97
N VAL A 48 -1.03 -10.63 2.94
CA VAL A 48 -2.33 -10.01 2.67
C VAL A 48 -2.26 -8.55 3.10
N ALA A 49 -2.35 -7.64 2.14
CA ALA A 49 -2.39 -6.21 2.41
C ALA A 49 -3.78 -5.68 2.12
N LYS A 50 -4.33 -4.89 3.04
CA LYS A 50 -5.67 -4.35 2.88
C LYS A 50 -5.76 -2.93 3.40
N VAL A 51 -6.30 -2.04 2.57
CA VAL A 51 -6.59 -0.66 2.97
C VAL A 51 -7.93 -0.67 3.71
N VAL A 52 -7.91 -0.30 4.98
CA VAL A 52 -9.11 -0.28 5.82
C VAL A 52 -9.73 1.11 5.91
N ALA A 53 -8.96 2.15 5.58
CA ALA A 53 -9.45 3.54 5.55
C ALA A 53 -8.55 4.34 4.63
N GLY A 54 -9.13 5.26 3.88
CA GLY A 54 -8.40 6.11 2.95
C GLY A 54 -8.37 5.54 1.54
N PRO A 55 -7.76 6.27 0.61
CA PRO A 55 -7.72 5.87 -0.79
C PRO A 55 -6.76 4.72 -1.03
N ASN A 56 -7.13 3.83 -1.96
CA ASN A 56 -6.30 2.72 -2.38
C ASN A 56 -5.69 2.95 -3.77
N THR A 57 -6.23 3.89 -4.54
CA THR A 57 -5.75 4.23 -5.87
C THR A 57 -5.60 5.74 -6.00
N LEU A 58 -4.90 6.21 -7.04
CA LEU A 58 -4.79 7.64 -7.32
C LEU A 58 -6.14 8.26 -7.62
N GLU A 59 -7.00 7.53 -8.30
CA GLU A 59 -8.35 7.99 -8.60
C GLU A 59 -9.15 8.21 -7.32
N GLU A 60 -9.08 7.28 -6.39
CA GLU A 60 -9.72 7.43 -5.09
C GLU A 60 -9.11 8.58 -4.28
N TYR A 61 -7.80 8.78 -4.41
CA TYR A 61 -7.10 9.89 -3.76
C TYR A 61 -7.64 11.23 -4.25
N ASP A 62 -7.80 11.38 -5.55
CA ASP A 62 -8.34 12.59 -6.15
C ASP A 62 -9.78 12.85 -5.68
N GLU A 63 -10.60 11.83 -5.64
CA GLU A 63 -11.98 11.93 -5.17
C GLU A 63 -12.04 12.36 -3.71
N ALA A 64 -11.18 11.82 -2.88
CA ALA A 64 -11.13 12.15 -1.46
C ALA A 64 -10.62 13.57 -1.23
N GLY A 65 -9.68 14.01 -2.07
CA GLY A 65 -9.06 15.32 -1.93
C GLY A 65 -9.84 16.47 -2.55
N SER A 66 -10.78 16.17 -3.44
CA SER A 66 -11.55 17.19 -4.16
C SER A 66 -12.80 17.65 -3.42
N GLY A 67 -13.02 17.12 -2.25
CA GLY A 67 -14.21 17.41 -1.44
C GLY A 67 -14.32 18.82 -0.92
#